data_fb507c80493f540e20476fa5fc7ae142
#
_entry.id   fb507c80493f540e20476fa5fc7ae142
#
_cell.length_a   1.000
_cell.length_b   1.000
_cell.length_c   1.000
_cell.angle_alpha   90.00
_cell.angle_beta   90.00
_cell.angle_gamma   90.00
#
_symmetry.space_group_name_H-M   'P 1'
#
loop_
_entity.id
_entity.type
_entity.pdbx_description
1 polymer ?
#
loop_
_entity_poly.entity_id
_entity_poly.type
_entity_poly.pdbx_seq_one_letter_code
_entity_poly.pdbx_strand_id
1 'polypeptide(L)'
;MWLPYLGQTSHVPPVLDTGIRQSLTETASVRDFWNILPNVDRMKLTAYVLEGHELDIRPAPVERGWMDATGDSFAYRCLPLAVANAHGWEILCVRGFIARWKGGTDIGSVTVFGDPGTGVPAVSHFGHGILTFHIPCLFRAEPGIDLLVQGPMNRPKDAIAPLSGIVETDWAPYTFTMNWQFTRPGVAVRFDKGEPFCHVWPLQRGALQAVEPEVHPLSQAPELKQQYDAWNASRLAFNSELKQPGSEAHARKWQKLYHQGLLPDGSETTADHRTRLRLKRFRP
;
A
#
# COMPACT_ATOMS: atom_id res chain seq x y z
N MET A 1 27.74 19.08 -10.69
CA MET A 1 29.08 19.18 -10.07
C MET A 1 29.10 18.18 -8.91
N TRP A 2 29.55 16.96 -9.17
CA TRP A 2 29.57 15.85 -8.21
C TRP A 2 31.01 15.63 -7.76
N LEU A 3 31.27 15.70 -6.47
CA LEU A 3 32.57 15.36 -5.86
C LEU A 3 32.53 13.93 -5.32
N PRO A 4 33.59 13.14 -5.46
CA PRO A 4 33.64 11.77 -4.98
C PRO A 4 34.02 11.71 -3.49
N TYR A 5 33.36 10.81 -2.76
CA TYR A 5 33.68 10.50 -1.37
C TYR A 5 34.83 9.49 -1.33
N LEU A 6 35.94 9.91 -0.73
CA LEU A 6 37.13 9.06 -0.49
C LEU A 6 36.90 8.21 0.77
N GLY A 7 37.25 6.91 0.66
CA GLY A 7 37.07 5.92 1.68
C GLY A 7 37.95 6.08 2.90
N GLN A 8 37.46 5.65 4.03
CA GLN A 8 38.21 5.29 5.22
C GLN A 8 38.08 3.78 5.48
N THR A 9 39.22 3.09 5.46
CA THR A 9 39.38 1.69 5.81
C THR A 9 39.33 1.55 7.34
N SER A 10 38.33 0.87 7.89
CA SER A 10 38.30 0.44 9.28
C SER A 10 38.68 -1.04 9.37
N HIS A 11 39.74 -1.30 10.13
CA HIS A 11 40.19 -2.63 10.51
C HIS A 11 39.13 -3.39 11.34
N VAL A 12 38.78 -4.59 10.90
CA VAL A 12 38.00 -5.57 11.68
C VAL A 12 38.97 -6.65 12.18
N PRO A 13 38.99 -6.94 13.48
CA PRO A 13 39.80 -8.04 14.00
C PRO A 13 39.19 -9.42 13.70
N PRO A 14 39.98 -10.50 13.63
CA PRO A 14 39.52 -11.83 13.26
C PRO A 14 38.67 -12.47 14.37
N VAL A 15 37.53 -13.01 13.99
CA VAL A 15 36.67 -13.84 14.84
C VAL A 15 37.19 -15.27 14.85
N LEU A 16 37.42 -15.81 16.06
CA LEU A 16 37.82 -17.18 16.33
C LEU A 16 36.75 -18.18 15.83
N ASP A 17 37.23 -19.12 15.05
CA ASP A 17 36.54 -20.31 14.59
C ASP A 17 36.33 -21.29 15.77
N THR A 18 35.06 -21.50 16.17
CA THR A 18 34.70 -22.66 17.00
C THR A 18 33.69 -23.49 16.24
N GLY A 19 34.19 -24.57 15.63
CA GLY A 19 33.41 -25.54 14.89
C GLY A 19 32.33 -26.22 15.73
N ILE A 20 31.11 -26.19 15.25
CA ILE A 20 30.12 -27.26 15.40
C ILE A 20 29.37 -27.33 14.06
N ARG A 21 29.84 -28.23 13.16
CA ARG A 21 29.04 -28.70 12.05
C ARG A 21 28.02 -29.71 12.59
N GLN A 22 26.76 -29.33 12.72
CA GLN A 22 25.68 -30.29 12.68
C GLN A 22 24.91 -30.07 11.37
N SER A 23 24.91 -31.12 10.55
CA SER A 23 24.17 -31.23 9.32
C SER A 23 22.65 -31.12 9.61
N LEU A 24 22.02 -30.09 9.12
CA LEU A 24 20.57 -30.06 8.92
C LEU A 24 20.30 -30.05 7.42
N THR A 25 20.29 -31.26 6.84
CA THR A 25 19.60 -31.53 5.59
C THR A 25 18.13 -31.72 5.94
N GLU A 26 17.35 -30.65 5.91
CA GLU A 26 15.91 -30.73 5.71
C GLU A 26 15.51 -29.53 4.88
N THR A 27 15.25 -29.80 3.60
CA THR A 27 14.55 -28.89 2.70
C THR A 27 13.11 -28.74 3.21
N ALA A 28 12.90 -27.83 4.15
CA ALA A 28 11.57 -27.35 4.46
C ALA A 28 11.01 -26.72 3.18
N SER A 29 10.04 -27.36 2.60
CA SER A 29 9.32 -26.87 1.42
C SER A 29 8.72 -25.51 1.73
N VAL A 30 8.70 -24.60 0.75
CA VAL A 30 7.97 -23.31 0.84
C VAL A 30 6.51 -23.53 1.29
N ARG A 31 5.93 -24.71 1.05
CA ARG A 31 4.62 -25.13 1.58
C ARG A 31 4.58 -25.23 3.11
N ASP A 32 5.67 -25.61 3.77
CA ASP A 32 5.68 -25.77 5.23
C ASP A 32 5.71 -24.43 5.95
N PHE A 33 6.28 -23.39 5.33
CA PHE A 33 6.25 -22.03 5.83
C PHE A 33 4.82 -21.45 5.88
N TRP A 34 3.97 -21.79 4.90
CA TRP A 34 2.57 -21.36 4.88
C TRP A 34 1.68 -22.13 5.86
N ASN A 35 2.11 -23.31 6.32
CA ASN A 35 1.40 -24.10 7.34
C ASN A 35 1.63 -23.60 8.76
N ILE A 36 2.60 -22.71 8.99
CA ILE A 36 2.87 -22.07 10.29
C ILE A 36 1.97 -20.84 10.47
N LEU A 37 1.37 -20.30 9.40
CA LEU A 37 0.39 -19.22 9.51
C LEU A 37 -0.92 -19.79 10.09
N PRO A 38 -1.42 -19.25 11.21
CA PRO A 38 -2.71 -19.69 11.72
C PRO A 38 -3.77 -19.43 10.65
N ASN A 39 -4.35 -20.50 10.14
CA ASN A 39 -5.55 -20.63 9.31
C ASN A 39 -6.00 -19.31 8.61
N VAL A 40 -5.31 -18.90 7.52
CA VAL A 40 -5.59 -17.68 6.74
C VAL A 40 -7.02 -17.69 6.17
N ASP A 41 -7.71 -18.84 6.20
CA ASP A 41 -9.05 -18.99 5.63
C ASP A 41 -10.15 -18.17 6.33
N ARG A 42 -9.95 -17.63 7.54
CA ARG A 42 -10.98 -16.89 8.27
C ARG A 42 -10.44 -15.83 9.25
N MET A 43 -9.62 -14.90 8.77
CA MET A 43 -9.28 -13.75 9.61
C MET A 43 -10.54 -12.90 9.88
N LYS A 44 -10.87 -12.71 11.15
CA LYS A 44 -11.97 -11.84 11.57
C LYS A 44 -11.43 -10.44 11.87
N LEU A 45 -12.02 -9.45 11.23
CA LEU A 45 -11.82 -8.04 11.52
C LEU A 45 -13.18 -7.41 11.80
N THR A 46 -13.38 -6.92 13.02
CA THR A 46 -14.65 -6.33 13.47
C THR A 46 -14.45 -4.84 13.77
N ALA A 47 -15.38 -4.01 13.34
CA ALA A 47 -15.47 -2.60 13.72
C ALA A 47 -16.68 -2.41 14.66
N TYR A 48 -16.43 -1.97 15.89
CA TYR A 48 -17.46 -1.62 16.86
C TYR A 48 -17.66 -0.11 16.84
N VAL A 49 -18.75 0.34 16.25
CA VAL A 49 -19.05 1.78 16.10
C VAL A 49 -19.50 2.33 17.46
N LEU A 50 -18.97 3.51 17.81
CA LEU A 50 -19.33 4.19 19.05
C LEU A 50 -20.80 4.67 18.98
N GLU A 51 -21.50 4.64 20.11
CA GLU A 51 -22.88 5.09 20.20
C GLU A 51 -23.05 6.55 19.72
N GLY A 52 -24.08 6.78 18.95
CA GLY A 52 -24.38 8.11 18.39
C GLY A 52 -23.48 8.55 17.22
N HIS A 53 -22.60 7.67 16.74
CA HIS A 53 -21.70 7.95 15.62
C HIS A 53 -22.06 7.11 14.38
N GLU A 54 -21.64 7.61 13.23
CA GLU A 54 -21.76 6.92 11.94
C GLU A 54 -20.38 6.52 11.43
N LEU A 55 -20.27 5.31 10.88
CA LEU A 55 -19.09 4.82 10.17
C LEU A 55 -19.49 4.39 8.77
N ASP A 56 -18.95 5.05 7.76
CA ASP A 56 -19.07 4.62 6.37
C ASP A 56 -17.74 3.98 5.93
N ILE A 57 -17.77 2.66 5.77
CA ILE A 57 -16.60 1.85 5.40
C ILE A 57 -16.96 0.88 4.27
N ARG A 58 -16.09 0.84 3.26
CA ARG A 58 -16.28 -0.03 2.09
C ARG A 58 -14.98 -0.69 1.64
N PRO A 59 -15.02 -1.83 0.93
CA PRO A 59 -13.87 -2.30 0.17
C PRO A 59 -13.37 -1.21 -0.78
N ALA A 60 -12.04 -1.01 -0.83
CA ALA A 60 -11.45 -0.01 -1.70
C ALA A 60 -11.71 -0.38 -3.18
N PRO A 61 -12.23 0.55 -3.99
CA PRO A 61 -12.45 0.31 -5.41
C PRO A 61 -11.13 0.36 -6.20
N VAL A 62 -11.10 -0.28 -7.36
CA VAL A 62 -9.95 -0.22 -8.28
C VAL A 62 -9.86 1.16 -8.95
N GLU A 63 -10.99 1.77 -9.18
CA GLU A 63 -11.16 2.97 -9.99
C GLU A 63 -10.48 4.20 -9.37
N ARG A 64 -9.77 4.94 -10.22
CA ARG A 64 -9.11 6.22 -9.90
C ARG A 64 -9.31 7.18 -11.04
N GLY A 65 -9.87 8.35 -10.78
CA GLY A 65 -10.16 9.34 -11.83
C GLY A 65 -8.95 9.71 -12.70
N TRP A 66 -7.75 9.79 -12.11
CA TRP A 66 -6.55 10.05 -12.90
C TRP A 66 -6.17 8.86 -13.80
N MET A 67 -6.46 7.61 -13.40
CA MET A 67 -6.24 6.43 -14.24
C MET A 67 -7.25 6.39 -15.39
N ASP A 68 -8.51 6.77 -15.12
CA ASP A 68 -9.56 6.88 -16.12
C ASP A 68 -9.19 7.94 -17.18
N ALA A 69 -8.57 9.04 -16.76
CA ALA A 69 -8.14 10.15 -17.61
C ALA A 69 -6.94 9.84 -18.50
N THR A 70 -6.22 8.73 -18.28
CA THR A 70 -5.14 8.31 -19.19
C THR A 70 -5.71 7.81 -20.51
N GLY A 71 -4.99 8.04 -21.64
CA GLY A 71 -5.46 7.59 -22.97
C GLY A 71 -5.83 6.10 -22.95
N ASP A 72 -7.03 5.74 -23.40
CA ASP A 72 -7.57 4.37 -23.35
C ASP A 72 -7.52 3.75 -21.93
N SER A 73 -7.62 4.56 -20.88
CA SER A 73 -7.46 4.12 -19.48
C SER A 73 -6.17 3.30 -19.26
N PHE A 74 -5.09 3.74 -19.92
CA PHE A 74 -3.83 3.00 -20.03
C PHE A 74 -3.22 2.63 -18.66
N ALA A 75 -3.40 3.48 -17.65
CA ALA A 75 -2.83 3.25 -16.33
C ALA A 75 -3.30 1.94 -15.66
N TYR A 76 -4.49 1.43 -15.99
CA TYR A 76 -5.00 0.13 -15.50
C TYR A 76 -4.25 -1.09 -16.05
N ARG A 77 -3.41 -0.91 -17.05
CA ARG A 77 -2.49 -1.97 -17.53
C ARG A 77 -1.37 -2.26 -16.54
N CYS A 78 -1.13 -1.34 -15.61
CA CYS A 78 -0.24 -1.58 -14.47
C CYS A 78 -0.99 -2.36 -13.39
N LEU A 79 -0.93 -3.69 -13.47
CA LEU A 79 -1.60 -4.58 -12.51
C LEU A 79 -1.22 -4.30 -11.06
N PRO A 80 0.06 -4.03 -10.69
CA PRO A 80 0.41 -3.67 -9.32
C PRO A 80 -0.36 -2.46 -8.79
N LEU A 81 -0.58 -1.41 -9.60
CA LEU A 81 -1.38 -0.25 -9.19
C LEU A 81 -2.85 -0.62 -9.00
N ALA A 82 -3.42 -1.42 -9.92
CA ALA A 82 -4.81 -1.84 -9.84
C ALA A 82 -5.07 -2.73 -8.59
N VAL A 83 -4.16 -3.65 -8.28
CA VAL A 83 -4.24 -4.49 -7.08
C VAL A 83 -4.09 -3.65 -5.81
N ALA A 84 -3.13 -2.72 -5.77
CA ALA A 84 -2.93 -1.82 -4.64
C ALA A 84 -4.17 -0.95 -4.38
N ASN A 85 -4.81 -0.42 -5.44
CA ASN A 85 -6.04 0.37 -5.29
C ASN A 85 -7.14 -0.38 -4.54
N ALA A 86 -7.29 -1.68 -4.79
CA ALA A 86 -8.31 -2.54 -4.19
C ALA A 86 -7.85 -3.25 -2.90
N HIS A 87 -6.67 -2.94 -2.38
CA HIS A 87 -6.09 -3.63 -1.23
C HIS A 87 -6.54 -2.99 0.08
N GLY A 88 -7.58 -3.52 0.71
CA GLY A 88 -8.09 -3.03 2.00
C GLY A 88 -9.45 -2.33 1.91
N TRP A 89 -9.77 -1.56 2.93
CA TRP A 89 -11.05 -0.84 3.07
C TRP A 89 -10.81 0.66 3.21
N GLU A 90 -11.68 1.43 2.60
CA GLU A 90 -11.71 2.89 2.72
C GLU A 90 -12.76 3.31 3.75
N ILE A 91 -12.41 4.23 4.66
CA ILE A 91 -13.34 4.94 5.52
C ILE A 91 -13.63 6.29 4.87
N LEU A 92 -14.92 6.62 4.75
CA LEU A 92 -15.41 7.76 3.99
C LEU A 92 -15.82 8.90 4.90
N CYS A 93 -15.71 10.13 4.42
CA CYS A 93 -16.26 11.31 5.09
C CYS A 93 -17.78 11.21 5.14
N VAL A 94 -18.36 11.09 6.32
CA VAL A 94 -19.83 11.10 6.52
C VAL A 94 -20.42 12.50 6.29
N ARG A 95 -19.59 13.55 6.33
CA ARG A 95 -19.94 14.96 6.11
C ARG A 95 -18.86 15.66 5.33
N GLY A 96 -19.22 16.64 4.50
CA GLY A 96 -18.27 17.47 3.79
C GLY A 96 -17.74 18.62 4.65
N PHE A 97 -16.50 19.06 4.38
CA PHE A 97 -15.88 20.18 5.05
C PHE A 97 -14.71 20.76 4.24
N ILE A 98 -14.26 21.94 4.62
CA ILE A 98 -13.05 22.59 4.09
C ILE A 98 -12.09 22.80 5.25
N ALA A 99 -10.81 22.49 5.04
CA ALA A 99 -9.75 22.79 5.98
C ALA A 99 -8.69 23.70 5.34
N ARG A 100 -8.08 24.58 6.12
CA ARG A 100 -7.03 25.50 5.68
C ARG A 100 -5.98 25.67 6.77
N TRP A 101 -4.72 25.55 6.38
CA TRP A 101 -3.57 25.85 7.24
C TRP A 101 -3.02 27.25 6.92
N LYS A 102 -2.78 28.08 7.95
CA LYS A 102 -2.26 29.45 7.82
C LYS A 102 -0.73 29.53 7.78
N GLY A 103 -0.02 28.40 7.99
CA GLY A 103 1.45 28.35 8.02
C GLY A 103 2.08 28.38 9.43
N GLY A 104 1.27 28.50 10.51
CA GLY A 104 1.77 28.48 11.88
C GLY A 104 1.98 27.07 12.44
N THR A 105 2.61 26.99 13.62
CA THR A 105 2.93 25.75 14.31
C THR A 105 1.91 25.34 15.37
N ASP A 106 1.08 26.29 15.83
CA ASP A 106 0.07 26.05 16.84
C ASP A 106 -1.18 25.34 16.27
N ILE A 107 -1.99 24.77 17.15
CA ILE A 107 -3.22 24.06 16.74
C ILE A 107 -4.24 24.98 16.08
N GLY A 108 -4.30 26.26 16.45
CA GLY A 108 -5.19 27.27 15.86
C GLY A 108 -4.78 27.70 14.45
N SER A 109 -3.61 27.28 13.97
CA SER A 109 -3.15 27.55 12.60
C SER A 109 -3.94 26.79 11.52
N VAL A 110 -4.62 25.70 11.88
CA VAL A 110 -5.52 24.96 11.00
C VAL A 110 -6.96 25.33 11.35
N THR A 111 -7.70 25.84 10.39
CA THR A 111 -9.13 26.13 10.51
C THR A 111 -9.94 25.12 9.71
N VAL A 112 -11.04 24.64 10.27
CA VAL A 112 -11.93 23.66 9.64
C VAL A 112 -13.36 24.19 9.65
N PHE A 113 -14.02 24.15 8.51
CA PHE A 113 -15.39 24.62 8.29
C PHE A 113 -16.21 23.47 7.72
N GLY A 114 -17.17 22.98 8.53
CA GLY A 114 -18.16 21.99 8.07
C GLY A 114 -19.14 22.57 7.08
N ASP A 115 -19.80 21.71 6.33
CA ASP A 115 -20.93 22.12 5.49
C ASP A 115 -22.07 22.66 6.35
N PRO A 116 -22.94 23.56 5.81
CA PRO A 116 -24.02 24.16 6.58
C PRO A 116 -24.90 23.14 7.30
N GLY A 117 -25.11 23.34 8.61
CA GLY A 117 -25.92 22.45 9.42
C GLY A 117 -25.25 21.13 9.84
N THR A 118 -23.96 20.96 9.58
CA THR A 118 -23.21 19.75 9.95
C THR A 118 -22.11 20.07 10.95
N GLY A 119 -21.76 19.09 11.80
CA GLY A 119 -20.57 19.19 12.65
C GLY A 119 -19.28 19.05 11.86
N VAL A 120 -18.15 19.38 12.47
CA VAL A 120 -16.82 19.28 11.87
C VAL A 120 -16.24 17.89 12.15
N PRO A 121 -15.89 17.08 11.13
CA PRO A 121 -15.40 15.71 11.33
C PRO A 121 -13.90 15.62 11.63
N ALA A 122 -13.18 16.74 11.57
CA ALA A 122 -11.73 16.80 11.77
C ALA A 122 -11.31 18.04 12.54
N VAL A 123 -10.19 17.95 13.24
CA VAL A 123 -9.60 19.04 14.05
C VAL A 123 -8.08 19.10 13.83
N SER A 124 -7.42 20.13 14.39
CA SER A 124 -5.95 20.09 14.51
C SER A 124 -5.60 19.64 15.94
N HIS A 125 -4.90 18.52 16.05
CA HIS A 125 -4.44 17.98 17.35
C HIS A 125 -2.98 18.30 17.62
N PHE A 126 -2.15 18.22 16.58
CA PHE A 126 -0.70 18.32 16.70
C PHE A 126 -0.14 19.71 16.38
N GLY A 127 -0.97 20.63 15.86
CA GLY A 127 -0.44 21.83 15.21
C GLY A 127 0.33 21.49 13.94
N HIS A 128 1.31 22.32 13.58
CA HIS A 128 2.22 22.12 12.42
C HIS A 128 1.53 21.77 11.10
N GLY A 129 0.30 22.26 10.90
CA GLY A 129 -0.48 21.97 9.71
C GLY A 129 -0.99 20.52 9.65
N ILE A 130 -1.16 19.85 10.79
CA ILE A 130 -1.72 18.51 10.85
C ILE A 130 -3.23 18.57 11.10
N LEU A 131 -3.99 17.99 10.19
CA LEU A 131 -5.42 17.76 10.26
C LEU A 131 -5.68 16.33 10.72
N THR A 132 -6.45 16.17 11.80
CA THR A 132 -6.72 14.90 12.47
C THR A 132 -8.20 14.55 12.37
N PHE A 133 -8.48 13.37 11.81
CA PHE A 133 -9.80 12.76 11.77
C PHE A 133 -9.92 11.74 12.90
N HIS A 134 -10.96 11.82 13.70
CA HIS A 134 -11.28 10.77 14.66
C HIS A 134 -12.01 9.63 13.96
N ILE A 135 -11.55 8.41 14.18
CA ILE A 135 -12.24 7.21 13.70
C ILE A 135 -13.22 6.77 14.78
N PRO A 136 -14.55 6.87 14.52
CA PRO A 136 -15.56 6.68 15.57
C PRO A 136 -15.89 5.18 15.80
N CYS A 137 -14.89 4.34 15.81
CA CYS A 137 -15.06 2.91 16.09
C CYS A 137 -13.82 2.30 16.72
N LEU A 138 -14.02 1.17 17.38
CA LEU A 138 -12.97 0.27 17.85
C LEU A 138 -12.83 -0.85 16.83
N PHE A 139 -11.66 -1.03 16.28
CA PHE A 139 -11.36 -2.21 15.48
C PHE A 139 -10.89 -3.34 16.40
N ARG A 140 -11.28 -4.54 16.07
CA ARG A 140 -10.81 -5.77 16.72
C ARG A 140 -10.43 -6.79 15.67
N ALA A 141 -9.16 -7.23 15.71
CA ALA A 141 -8.60 -8.25 14.86
C ALA A 141 -8.28 -9.53 15.66
N GLU A 142 -7.86 -10.56 14.99
CA GLU A 142 -7.30 -11.77 15.61
C GLU A 142 -5.96 -11.46 16.30
N PRO A 143 -5.54 -12.26 17.33
CA PRO A 143 -4.26 -12.07 18.00
C PRO A 143 -3.06 -12.00 17.02
N GLY A 144 -2.17 -11.05 17.22
CA GLY A 144 -1.00 -10.83 16.37
C GLY A 144 -1.28 -10.13 15.05
N ILE A 145 -2.48 -9.58 14.86
CA ILE A 145 -2.85 -8.81 13.68
C ILE A 145 -3.01 -7.33 14.04
N ASP A 146 -2.24 -6.51 13.37
CA ASP A 146 -2.31 -5.04 13.41
C ASP A 146 -3.10 -4.50 12.22
N LEU A 147 -3.48 -3.22 12.26
CA LEU A 147 -3.96 -2.49 11.10
C LEU A 147 -2.91 -1.49 10.62
N LEU A 148 -2.55 -1.56 9.34
CA LEU A 148 -1.96 -0.41 8.68
C LEU A 148 -3.09 0.60 8.40
N VAL A 149 -2.85 1.83 8.82
CA VAL A 149 -3.75 2.98 8.65
C VAL A 149 -3.01 4.02 7.83
N GLN A 150 -3.57 4.41 6.70
CA GLN A 150 -2.97 5.43 5.82
C GLN A 150 -4.05 6.16 5.02
N GLY A 151 -3.64 7.09 4.15
CA GLY A 151 -4.54 7.67 3.16
C GLY A 151 -4.89 6.71 2.03
N PRO A 152 -5.96 6.99 1.28
CA PRO A 152 -6.38 6.16 0.15
C PRO A 152 -5.26 5.98 -0.88
N MET A 153 -4.98 4.74 -1.26
CA MET A 153 -3.91 4.42 -2.21
C MET A 153 -4.15 5.08 -3.56
N ASN A 154 -3.09 5.68 -4.11
CA ASN A 154 -3.09 6.29 -5.44
C ASN A 154 -4.20 7.34 -5.65
N ARG A 155 -4.57 8.08 -4.57
CA ARG A 155 -5.47 9.23 -4.60
C ARG A 155 -4.74 10.47 -4.09
N PRO A 156 -3.87 11.08 -4.91
CA PRO A 156 -3.20 12.32 -4.51
C PRO A 156 -4.25 13.42 -4.27
N LYS A 157 -3.99 14.24 -3.24
CA LYS A 157 -4.79 15.40 -2.91
C LYS A 157 -3.90 16.63 -2.83
N ASP A 158 -4.29 17.71 -3.51
CA ASP A 158 -3.44 18.91 -3.56
C ASP A 158 -3.30 19.56 -2.19
N ALA A 159 -2.13 20.12 -1.92
CA ALA A 159 -1.74 20.87 -0.73
C ALA A 159 -1.81 20.10 0.61
N ILE A 160 -2.11 18.78 0.60
CA ILE A 160 -2.15 17.96 1.81
C ILE A 160 -1.74 16.52 1.49
N ALA A 161 -1.03 15.87 2.40
CA ALA A 161 -0.58 14.48 2.26
C ALA A 161 -0.99 13.66 3.48
N PRO A 162 -1.44 12.41 3.31
CA PRO A 162 -1.77 11.55 4.43
C PRO A 162 -0.52 11.07 5.16
N LEU A 163 -0.62 10.92 6.48
CA LEU A 163 0.36 10.23 7.30
C LEU A 163 -0.07 8.77 7.49
N SER A 164 0.90 7.90 7.76
CA SER A 164 0.62 6.47 7.97
C SER A 164 0.95 6.08 9.41
N GLY A 165 0.22 5.09 9.93
CA GLY A 165 0.44 4.52 11.25
C GLY A 165 0.13 3.03 11.25
N ILE A 166 0.63 2.32 12.27
CA ILE A 166 0.30 0.92 12.55
C ILE A 166 -0.37 0.88 13.91
N VAL A 167 -1.55 0.28 13.98
CA VAL A 167 -2.38 0.22 15.17
C VAL A 167 -2.55 -1.23 15.60
N GLU A 168 -2.18 -1.54 16.83
CA GLU A 168 -2.42 -2.84 17.45
C GLU A 168 -3.90 -2.97 17.80
N THR A 169 -4.65 -3.81 17.09
CA THR A 169 -6.10 -3.91 17.21
C THR A 169 -6.59 -5.19 17.86
N ASP A 170 -5.69 -6.10 18.21
CA ASP A 170 -6.01 -7.38 18.85
C ASP A 170 -6.29 -7.25 20.36
N TRP A 171 -5.75 -6.23 21.04
CA TRP A 171 -5.88 -6.04 22.48
C TRP A 171 -6.39 -4.66 22.89
N ALA A 172 -6.05 -3.60 22.15
CA ALA A 172 -6.27 -2.21 22.55
C ALA A 172 -7.75 -1.81 22.54
N PRO A 173 -8.32 -1.31 23.65
CA PRO A 173 -9.71 -0.84 23.72
C PRO A 173 -9.78 0.66 23.37
N TYR A 174 -8.99 1.14 22.41
CA TYR A 174 -8.89 2.53 22.05
C TYR A 174 -9.30 2.76 20.60
N THR A 175 -9.91 3.92 20.34
CA THR A 175 -10.04 4.45 18.98
C THR A 175 -8.69 4.99 18.52
N PHE A 176 -8.54 5.16 17.21
CA PHE A 176 -7.37 5.83 16.63
C PHE A 176 -7.77 7.00 15.75
N THR A 177 -6.78 7.72 15.26
CA THR A 177 -6.98 8.86 14.37
C THR A 177 -6.28 8.63 13.04
N MET A 178 -6.86 9.19 11.97
CA MET A 178 -6.18 9.37 10.70
C MET A 178 -5.69 10.79 10.57
N ASN A 179 -4.42 10.98 10.26
CA ASN A 179 -3.78 12.27 10.19
C ASN A 179 -3.35 12.62 8.77
N TRP A 180 -3.50 13.90 8.41
CA TRP A 180 -3.07 14.46 7.16
C TRP A 180 -2.24 15.71 7.43
N GLN A 181 -1.11 15.86 6.75
CA GLN A 181 -0.24 17.04 6.89
C GLN A 181 -0.41 17.96 5.69
N PHE A 182 -0.72 19.22 5.92
CA PHE A 182 -0.68 20.22 4.87
C PHE A 182 0.74 20.40 4.35
N THR A 183 0.90 20.40 3.05
CA THR A 183 2.20 20.60 2.36
C THR A 183 2.43 22.02 1.92
N ARG A 184 1.35 22.85 1.90
CA ARG A 184 1.41 24.26 1.55
C ARG A 184 0.43 25.07 2.39
N PRO A 185 0.87 26.21 2.99
CA PRO A 185 -0.02 27.10 3.69
C PRO A 185 -0.93 27.89 2.73
N GLY A 186 -2.04 28.37 3.25
CA GLY A 186 -2.95 29.27 2.55
C GLY A 186 -3.93 28.62 1.59
N VAL A 187 -3.74 27.35 1.25
CA VAL A 187 -4.64 26.62 0.34
C VAL A 187 -5.81 26.03 1.12
N ALA A 188 -7.03 26.22 0.59
CA ALA A 188 -8.22 25.56 1.09
C ALA A 188 -8.32 24.15 0.51
N VAL A 189 -8.39 23.16 1.36
CA VAL A 189 -8.53 21.74 0.98
C VAL A 189 -9.93 21.28 1.32
N ARG A 190 -10.67 20.82 0.32
CA ARG A 190 -12.02 20.28 0.44
C ARG A 190 -11.95 18.77 0.65
N PHE A 191 -12.74 18.26 1.58
CA PHE A 191 -13.13 16.85 1.69
C PHE A 191 -14.64 16.76 1.51
N ASP A 192 -15.07 16.03 0.51
CA ASP A 192 -16.51 15.88 0.21
C ASP A 192 -17.13 14.74 1.01
N LYS A 193 -18.44 14.82 1.24
CA LYS A 193 -19.20 13.68 1.78
C LYS A 193 -19.04 12.48 0.84
N GLY A 194 -18.70 11.30 1.41
CA GLY A 194 -18.42 10.07 0.65
C GLY A 194 -16.99 10.00 0.07
N GLU A 195 -16.18 11.06 0.25
CA GLU A 195 -14.77 11.00 -0.11
C GLU A 195 -13.98 10.16 0.89
N PRO A 196 -13.12 9.21 0.44
CA PRO A 196 -12.29 8.43 1.35
C PRO A 196 -11.16 9.30 1.93
N PHE A 197 -11.01 9.25 3.26
CA PHE A 197 -9.94 9.95 3.97
C PHE A 197 -8.98 9.01 4.69
N CYS A 198 -9.39 7.77 4.88
CA CYS A 198 -8.60 6.75 5.58
C CYS A 198 -8.70 5.42 4.82
N HIS A 199 -7.61 4.69 4.81
CA HIS A 199 -7.50 3.37 4.20
C HIS A 199 -6.86 2.43 5.21
N VAL A 200 -7.45 1.25 5.41
CA VAL A 200 -7.00 0.28 6.40
C VAL A 200 -6.91 -1.13 5.81
N TRP A 201 -5.89 -1.88 6.23
CA TRP A 201 -5.84 -3.33 6.02
C TRP A 201 -5.01 -4.01 7.10
N PRO A 202 -5.31 -5.29 7.39
CA PRO A 202 -4.60 -6.05 8.40
C PRO A 202 -3.16 -6.35 8.00
N LEU A 203 -2.25 -6.31 8.98
CA LEU A 203 -0.86 -6.72 8.90
C LEU A 203 -0.57 -7.76 9.98
N GLN A 204 0.19 -8.79 9.64
CA GLN A 204 0.69 -9.72 10.63
C GLN A 204 1.86 -9.08 11.40
N ARG A 205 1.69 -8.95 12.72
CA ARG A 205 2.74 -8.49 13.63
C ARG A 205 3.92 -9.46 13.59
N GLY A 206 5.13 -8.93 13.57
CA GLY A 206 6.35 -9.74 13.55
C GLY A 206 6.76 -10.27 12.17
N ALA A 207 5.92 -10.17 11.13
CA ALA A 207 6.28 -10.69 9.81
C ALA A 207 7.54 -10.04 9.24
N LEU A 208 7.72 -8.73 9.44
CA LEU A 208 8.91 -8.02 8.94
C LEU A 208 10.20 -8.38 9.70
N GLN A 209 10.09 -8.69 11.00
CA GLN A 209 11.24 -9.10 11.81
C GLN A 209 11.77 -10.49 11.42
N ALA A 210 10.95 -11.33 10.79
CA ALA A 210 11.34 -12.64 10.28
C ALA A 210 11.99 -12.59 8.89
N VAL A 211 12.04 -11.41 8.24
CA VAL A 211 12.66 -11.26 6.92
C VAL A 211 14.18 -11.17 7.08
N GLU A 212 14.90 -12.04 6.39
CA GLU A 212 16.35 -11.99 6.22
C GLU A 212 16.66 -11.41 4.83
N PRO A 213 16.89 -10.09 4.71
CA PRO A 213 17.06 -9.46 3.40
C PRO A 213 18.49 -9.69 2.87
N GLU A 214 18.58 -10.13 1.61
CA GLU A 214 19.84 -10.36 0.92
C GLU A 214 19.90 -9.61 -0.41
N VAL A 215 21.09 -9.24 -0.85
CA VAL A 215 21.35 -8.61 -2.15
C VAL A 215 22.41 -9.37 -2.90
N HIS A 216 22.06 -9.96 -4.03
CA HIS A 216 22.97 -10.72 -4.87
C HIS A 216 23.00 -10.17 -6.31
N PRO A 217 24.16 -10.26 -7.00
CA PRO A 217 24.18 -10.01 -8.44
C PRO A 217 23.33 -11.05 -9.17
N LEU A 218 22.61 -10.65 -10.21
CA LEU A 218 21.76 -11.55 -10.99
C LEU A 218 22.52 -12.74 -11.60
N SER A 219 23.84 -12.58 -11.83
CA SER A 219 24.72 -13.67 -12.30
C SER A 219 24.85 -14.87 -11.35
N GLN A 220 24.49 -14.69 -10.07
CA GLN A 220 24.46 -15.79 -9.10
C GLN A 220 23.18 -16.64 -9.18
N ALA A 221 22.19 -16.21 -9.96
CA ALA A 221 20.95 -16.93 -10.21
C ALA A 221 20.77 -17.21 -11.71
N PRO A 222 21.45 -18.20 -12.29
CA PRO A 222 21.52 -18.41 -13.74
C PRO A 222 20.16 -18.67 -14.39
N GLU A 223 19.28 -19.42 -13.75
CA GLU A 223 17.93 -19.67 -14.26
C GLU A 223 17.07 -18.39 -14.30
N LEU A 224 17.10 -17.62 -13.21
CA LEU A 224 16.41 -16.34 -13.15
C LEU A 224 16.99 -15.36 -14.17
N LYS A 225 18.32 -15.36 -14.36
CA LYS A 225 18.98 -14.55 -15.38
C LYS A 225 18.51 -14.92 -16.78
N GLN A 226 18.42 -16.20 -17.08
CA GLN A 226 17.93 -16.67 -18.39
C GLN A 226 16.48 -16.20 -18.65
N GLN A 227 15.60 -16.33 -17.67
CA GLN A 227 14.22 -15.85 -17.75
C GLN A 227 14.14 -14.32 -17.95
N TYR A 228 14.96 -13.58 -17.19
CA TYR A 228 15.04 -12.13 -17.32
C TYR A 228 15.55 -11.70 -18.70
N ASP A 229 16.62 -12.33 -19.22
CA ASP A 229 17.18 -12.03 -20.53
C ASP A 229 16.17 -12.31 -21.64
N ALA A 230 15.44 -13.43 -21.58
CA ALA A 230 14.37 -13.78 -22.52
C ALA A 230 13.22 -12.75 -22.46
N TRP A 231 12.79 -12.36 -21.26
CA TRP A 231 11.77 -11.32 -21.09
C TRP A 231 12.24 -9.98 -21.65
N ASN A 232 13.48 -9.57 -21.35
CA ASN A 232 14.02 -8.29 -21.78
C ASN A 232 14.15 -8.23 -23.32
N ALA A 233 14.65 -9.28 -23.94
CA ALA A 233 14.72 -9.39 -25.40
C ALA A 233 13.33 -9.29 -26.05
N SER A 234 12.35 -10.04 -25.54
CA SER A 234 10.95 -9.98 -25.98
C SER A 234 10.35 -8.57 -25.80
N ARG A 235 10.68 -7.90 -24.70
CA ARG A 235 10.20 -6.54 -24.41
C ARG A 235 10.78 -5.52 -25.39
N LEU A 236 12.08 -5.62 -25.69
CA LEU A 236 12.76 -4.73 -26.65
C LEU A 236 12.19 -4.92 -28.06
N ALA A 237 12.00 -6.17 -28.50
CA ALA A 237 11.39 -6.48 -29.79
C ALA A 237 9.97 -5.90 -29.90
N PHE A 238 9.13 -6.17 -28.91
CA PHE A 238 7.77 -5.65 -28.86
C PHE A 238 7.73 -4.11 -28.91
N ASN A 239 8.58 -3.44 -28.15
CA ASN A 239 8.62 -1.97 -28.12
C ASN A 239 9.12 -1.37 -29.47
N SER A 240 9.99 -2.07 -30.18
CA SER A 240 10.43 -1.68 -31.53
C SER A 240 9.28 -1.79 -32.54
N GLU A 241 8.57 -2.94 -32.53
CA GLU A 241 7.43 -3.19 -33.41
C GLU A 241 6.22 -2.30 -33.09
N LEU A 242 6.02 -1.94 -31.80
CA LEU A 242 4.91 -1.10 -31.34
C LEU A 242 4.83 0.22 -32.11
N LYS A 243 5.99 0.74 -32.57
CA LYS A 243 6.08 1.99 -33.32
C LYS A 243 5.74 1.82 -34.81
N GLN A 244 5.55 0.60 -35.29
CA GLN A 244 5.27 0.29 -36.70
C GLN A 244 3.76 0.11 -36.90
N PRO A 245 3.08 1.04 -37.62
CA PRO A 245 1.66 0.86 -37.94
C PRO A 245 1.42 -0.45 -38.70
N GLY A 246 0.41 -1.22 -38.27
CA GLY A 246 0.06 -2.50 -38.89
C GLY A 246 0.79 -3.72 -38.31
N SER A 247 1.79 -3.55 -37.44
CA SER A 247 2.41 -4.66 -36.72
C SER A 247 1.44 -5.30 -35.71
N GLU A 248 1.71 -6.56 -35.35
CA GLU A 248 0.93 -7.25 -34.30
C GLU A 248 1.09 -6.53 -32.94
N ALA A 249 2.30 -6.07 -32.60
CA ALA A 249 2.56 -5.31 -31.39
C ALA A 249 1.74 -4.01 -31.36
N HIS A 250 1.63 -3.30 -32.50
CA HIS A 250 0.82 -2.09 -32.61
C HIS A 250 -0.67 -2.39 -32.38
N ALA A 251 -1.19 -3.48 -32.92
CA ALA A 251 -2.57 -3.91 -32.71
C ALA A 251 -2.82 -4.35 -31.26
N ARG A 252 -1.87 -5.03 -30.64
CA ARG A 252 -1.95 -5.48 -29.23
C ARG A 252 -1.76 -4.37 -28.21
N LYS A 253 -1.10 -3.28 -28.56
CA LYS A 253 -0.82 -2.07 -27.73
C LYS A 253 0.07 -2.29 -26.50
N TRP A 254 0.15 -3.51 -25.92
CA TRP A 254 0.97 -3.83 -24.75
C TRP A 254 1.18 -5.34 -24.58
N GLN A 255 2.28 -5.71 -23.89
CA GLN A 255 2.55 -7.08 -23.49
C GLN A 255 1.74 -7.41 -22.22
N LYS A 256 1.05 -8.56 -22.23
CA LYS A 256 0.12 -8.95 -21.16
C LYS A 256 0.70 -10.01 -20.21
N LEU A 257 1.93 -10.49 -20.43
CA LEU A 257 2.50 -11.64 -19.71
C LEU A 257 2.34 -11.53 -18.19
N TYR A 258 2.86 -10.46 -17.59
CA TYR A 258 2.72 -10.25 -16.15
C TYR A 258 1.25 -10.16 -15.70
N HIS A 259 0.41 -9.47 -16.47
CA HIS A 259 -1.02 -9.33 -16.14
C HIS A 259 -1.74 -10.69 -16.22
N GLN A 260 -1.28 -11.60 -17.06
CA GLN A 260 -1.85 -12.93 -17.24
C GLN A 260 -1.21 -14.00 -16.33
N GLY A 261 -0.17 -13.64 -15.57
CA GLY A 261 0.58 -14.59 -14.74
C GLY A 261 1.41 -15.57 -15.57
N LEU A 262 1.94 -15.09 -16.71
CA LEU A 262 2.73 -15.91 -17.61
C LEU A 262 4.22 -15.58 -17.54
N LEU A 263 5.05 -16.61 -17.63
CA LEU A 263 6.49 -16.50 -17.86
C LEU A 263 6.77 -16.08 -19.32
N PRO A 264 8.02 -15.68 -19.64
CA PRO A 264 8.38 -15.26 -21.01
C PRO A 264 8.15 -16.32 -22.09
N ASP A 265 8.20 -17.60 -21.74
CA ASP A 265 7.91 -18.73 -22.62
C ASP A 265 6.42 -19.05 -22.77
N GLY A 266 5.55 -18.31 -22.09
CA GLY A 266 4.10 -18.49 -22.10
C GLY A 266 3.58 -19.51 -21.09
N SER A 267 4.43 -20.15 -20.30
CA SER A 267 3.99 -21.04 -19.21
C SER A 267 3.40 -20.26 -18.05
N GLU A 268 2.45 -20.87 -17.33
CA GLU A 268 1.89 -20.30 -16.10
C GLU A 268 2.92 -20.35 -14.96
N THR A 269 3.02 -19.27 -14.19
CA THR A 269 3.97 -19.18 -13.07
C THR A 269 3.42 -19.78 -11.79
N THR A 270 2.16 -19.50 -11.44
CA THR A 270 1.52 -19.98 -10.22
C THR A 270 0.00 -19.87 -10.32
N ALA A 271 -0.70 -20.80 -9.68
CA ALA A 271 -2.16 -20.77 -9.55
C ALA A 271 -2.66 -19.59 -8.70
N ASP A 272 -1.80 -18.99 -7.85
CA ASP A 272 -2.15 -17.90 -6.95
C ASP A 272 -1.95 -16.51 -7.56
N HIS A 273 -1.63 -16.42 -8.85
CA HIS A 273 -1.51 -15.13 -9.54
C HIS A 273 -2.80 -14.33 -9.46
N ARG A 274 -2.72 -13.08 -8.99
CA ARG A 274 -3.88 -12.22 -8.73
C ARG A 274 -3.98 -11.11 -9.75
N THR A 275 -5.08 -11.06 -10.48
CA THR A 275 -5.45 -9.93 -11.34
C THR A 275 -6.49 -9.02 -10.71
N ARG A 276 -7.12 -9.47 -9.63
CA ARG A 276 -8.21 -8.75 -8.94
C ARG A 276 -8.31 -9.16 -7.48
N LEU A 277 -8.54 -8.19 -6.60
CA LEU A 277 -8.98 -8.42 -5.22
C LEU A 277 -10.49 -8.21 -5.12
N ARG A 278 -11.18 -9.09 -4.36
CA ARG A 278 -12.60 -8.98 -4.04
C ARG A 278 -12.77 -9.13 -2.54
N LEU A 279 -12.74 -8.02 -1.83
CA LEU A 279 -12.91 -8.01 -0.39
C LEU A 279 -14.40 -8.03 0.00
N LYS A 280 -14.68 -8.67 1.12
CA LYS A 280 -16.03 -8.65 1.71
C LYS A 280 -16.31 -7.27 2.30
N ARG A 281 -17.57 -6.86 2.27
CA ARG A 281 -18.03 -5.66 2.98
C ARG A 281 -18.14 -5.95 4.48
N PHE A 282 -17.91 -4.94 5.31
CA PHE A 282 -18.36 -5.00 6.70
C PHE A 282 -19.88 -5.15 6.71
N ARG A 283 -20.38 -6.02 7.57
CA ARG A 283 -21.82 -6.29 7.73
C ARG A 283 -22.21 -5.94 9.15
N PRO A 284 -23.44 -5.44 9.38
CA PRO A 284 -24.01 -5.25 10.71
C PRO A 284 -24.02 -6.55 11.52
#